data_6fc525c3579f4b4efb8eeda1375c4558
#
_entry.id   6fc525c3579f4b4efb8eeda1375c4558
#
_cell.length_a   1.000
_cell.length_b   1.000
_cell.length_c   1.000
_cell.angle_alpha   90.00
_cell.angle_beta   90.00
_cell.angle_gamma   90.00
#
_symmetry.space_group_name_H-M   'P 1'
#
loop_
_entity.id
_entity.type
_entity.pdbx_description
1 polymer ?
#
loop_
_entity_poly.entity_id
_entity_poly.type
_entity_poly.pdbx_seq_one_letter_code
_entity_poly.pdbx_strand_id
1 'polypeptide(L)'
;VLGVNIKTLLYQVPGGMLSNMVSQLKEQHAEDKYEEVLKEIPRVRKDLGEPPLVTPSSQIVGTQAVFNVLMGERYKVATKETKDLLSGKYGQTVKPMNPDVIKKVLGDDPEIITCRPADLIPDELDTLRKECEQWIQQDEDVLSYALFPQVAVEFFKYRDCLLYTSDAADDLIG
;
A
#
# COMPACT_ATOMS: atom_id res chain seq x y z
N VAL A 1 15.16 0.16 -26.61
CA VAL A 1 14.96 1.49 -27.20
C VAL A 1 14.51 2.44 -26.09
N LEU A 2 15.38 3.37 -25.72
CA LEU A 2 15.07 4.44 -24.75
C LEU A 2 14.25 5.53 -25.46
N GLY A 3 12.93 5.40 -25.42
CA GLY A 3 12.03 6.42 -25.93
C GLY A 3 11.67 7.42 -24.84
N VAL A 4 11.79 8.72 -25.09
CA VAL A 4 11.29 9.79 -24.22
C VAL A 4 9.79 9.95 -24.49
N ASN A 5 8.96 9.68 -23.49
CA ASN A 5 7.53 9.95 -23.58
C ASN A 5 7.22 11.29 -22.92
N ILE A 6 7.07 12.34 -23.74
CA ILE A 6 6.77 13.70 -23.28
C ILE A 6 5.47 13.78 -22.47
N LYS A 7 4.50 12.92 -22.76
CA LYS A 7 3.21 12.86 -22.04
C LYS A 7 3.40 12.49 -20.57
N THR A 8 4.40 11.66 -20.26
CA THR A 8 4.76 11.32 -18.88
C THR A 8 5.16 12.56 -18.08
N LEU A 9 5.93 13.45 -18.69
CA LEU A 9 6.31 14.73 -18.08
C LEU A 9 5.11 15.68 -17.97
N LEU A 10 4.28 15.74 -18.99
CA LEU A 10 3.09 16.59 -19.01
C LEU A 10 2.09 16.24 -17.90
N TYR A 11 1.86 14.96 -17.68
CA TYR A 11 0.94 14.46 -16.65
C TYR A 11 1.62 14.17 -15.31
N GLN A 12 2.94 14.37 -15.21
CA GLN A 12 3.75 14.14 -14.00
C GLN A 12 3.61 12.73 -13.43
N VAL A 13 3.51 11.73 -14.30
CA VAL A 13 3.32 10.33 -13.92
C VAL A 13 4.67 9.64 -13.73
N PRO A 14 4.97 9.09 -12.54
CA PRO A 14 6.19 8.31 -12.31
C PRO A 14 6.27 7.06 -13.19
N GLY A 15 7.47 6.68 -13.62
CA GLY A 15 7.68 5.54 -14.54
C GLY A 15 7.10 4.21 -14.03
N GLY A 16 7.26 3.91 -12.73
CA GLY A 16 6.69 2.72 -12.11
C GLY A 16 5.15 2.69 -12.14
N MET A 17 4.52 3.85 -11.93
CA MET A 17 3.07 3.98 -12.04
C MET A 17 2.58 3.71 -13.47
N LEU A 18 3.33 4.19 -14.48
CA LEU A 18 3.03 3.93 -15.89
C LEU A 18 3.05 2.44 -16.22
N SER A 19 4.08 1.73 -15.77
CA SER A 19 4.21 0.28 -16.02
C SER A 19 3.04 -0.49 -15.42
N ASN A 20 2.67 -0.18 -14.18
CA ASN A 20 1.52 -0.82 -13.51
C ASN A 20 0.21 -0.53 -14.24
N MET A 21 -0.01 0.71 -14.65
CA MET A 21 -1.20 1.11 -15.39
C MET A 21 -1.31 0.39 -16.75
N VAL A 22 -0.21 0.30 -17.50
CA VAL A 22 -0.18 -0.43 -18.77
C VAL A 22 -0.50 -1.91 -18.55
N SER A 23 0.04 -2.53 -17.49
CA SER A 23 -0.26 -3.93 -17.14
C SER A 23 -1.74 -4.11 -16.81
N GLN A 24 -2.31 -3.23 -15.97
CA GLN A 24 -3.75 -3.28 -15.63
C GLN A 24 -4.65 -3.12 -16.86
N LEU A 25 -4.32 -2.20 -17.78
CA LEU A 25 -5.11 -2.01 -19.01
C LEU A 25 -5.01 -3.22 -19.94
N LYS A 26 -3.83 -3.86 -20.03
CA LYS A 26 -3.65 -5.11 -20.80
C LYS A 26 -4.48 -6.26 -20.24
N GLU A 27 -4.46 -6.46 -18.93
CA GLU A 27 -5.27 -7.48 -18.25
C GLU A 27 -6.78 -7.31 -18.50
N GLN A 28 -7.22 -6.07 -18.68
CA GLN A 28 -8.62 -5.72 -18.97
C GLN A 28 -8.92 -5.59 -20.47
N HIS A 29 -7.96 -5.89 -21.35
CA HIS A 29 -8.08 -5.70 -22.81
C HIS A 29 -8.55 -4.30 -23.21
N ALA A 30 -8.04 -3.27 -22.54
CA ALA A 30 -8.45 -1.87 -22.66
C ALA A 30 -7.27 -0.92 -22.95
N GLU A 31 -6.27 -1.38 -23.72
CA GLU A 31 -5.08 -0.57 -24.07
C GLU A 31 -5.44 0.70 -24.87
N ASP A 32 -6.54 0.69 -25.58
CA ASP A 32 -7.11 1.84 -26.29
C ASP A 32 -7.47 3.00 -25.35
N LYS A 33 -7.76 2.70 -24.09
CA LYS A 33 -8.08 3.69 -23.03
C LYS A 33 -6.87 4.39 -22.40
N TYR A 34 -5.66 4.02 -22.78
CA TYR A 34 -4.43 4.55 -22.17
C TYR A 34 -4.38 6.09 -22.12
N GLU A 35 -4.71 6.76 -23.22
CA GLU A 35 -4.71 8.23 -23.30
C GLU A 35 -5.77 8.87 -22.38
N GLU A 36 -6.92 8.24 -22.22
CA GLU A 36 -7.99 8.72 -21.34
C GLU A 36 -7.56 8.61 -19.88
N VAL A 37 -6.92 7.50 -19.51
CA VAL A 37 -6.39 7.30 -18.15
C VAL A 37 -5.30 8.32 -17.84
N LEU A 38 -4.38 8.61 -18.76
CA LEU A 38 -3.37 9.63 -18.55
C LEU A 38 -3.97 11.01 -18.24
N LYS A 39 -5.07 11.38 -18.92
CA LYS A 39 -5.79 12.63 -18.66
C LYS A 39 -6.56 12.62 -17.35
N GLU A 40 -7.01 11.44 -16.89
CA GLU A 40 -7.76 11.29 -15.65
C GLU A 40 -6.88 11.35 -14.40
N ILE A 41 -5.60 10.93 -14.48
CA ILE A 41 -4.66 10.93 -13.35
C ILE A 41 -4.55 12.29 -12.64
N PRO A 42 -4.30 13.42 -13.33
CA PRO A 42 -4.24 14.73 -12.68
C PRO A 42 -5.56 15.14 -12.02
N ARG A 43 -6.69 14.71 -12.58
CA ARG A 43 -8.03 15.00 -12.03
C ARG A 43 -8.26 14.23 -10.74
N VAL A 44 -7.96 12.94 -10.73
CA VAL A 44 -8.03 12.09 -9.53
C VAL A 44 -7.08 12.61 -8.45
N ARG A 45 -5.82 12.95 -8.82
CA ARG A 45 -4.86 13.54 -7.90
C ARG A 45 -5.39 14.79 -7.23
N LYS A 46 -6.00 15.69 -8.01
CA LYS A 46 -6.61 16.93 -7.49
C LYS A 46 -7.76 16.61 -6.52
N ASP A 47 -8.65 15.68 -6.87
CA ASP A 47 -9.78 15.29 -6.03
C ASP A 47 -9.34 14.69 -4.69
N LEU A 48 -8.23 13.95 -4.69
CA LEU A 48 -7.65 13.32 -3.51
C LEU A 48 -6.74 14.25 -2.68
N GLY A 49 -6.77 15.58 -2.92
CA GLY A 49 -6.01 16.56 -2.14
C GLY A 49 -4.54 16.67 -2.53
N GLU A 50 -4.20 16.41 -3.78
CA GLU A 50 -2.86 16.50 -4.37
C GLU A 50 -1.79 15.71 -3.60
N PRO A 51 -2.01 14.41 -3.29
CA PRO A 51 -0.97 13.62 -2.65
C PRO A 51 0.28 13.55 -3.52
N PRO A 52 1.47 13.44 -2.95
CA PRO A 52 2.69 13.21 -3.70
C PRO A 52 2.57 11.86 -4.44
N LEU A 53 3.01 11.83 -5.72
CA LEU A 53 2.94 10.60 -6.53
C LEU A 53 4.14 9.68 -6.26
N VAL A 54 4.21 9.18 -5.03
CA VAL A 54 5.16 8.17 -4.56
C VAL A 54 4.37 6.96 -4.02
N THR A 55 5.02 5.84 -3.78
CA THR A 55 4.37 4.67 -3.16
C THR A 55 3.93 5.00 -1.72
N PRO A 56 2.69 4.70 -1.30
CA PRO A 56 1.64 4.00 -2.06
C PRO A 56 0.68 4.91 -2.83
N SER A 57 0.70 6.23 -2.62
CA SER A 57 -0.29 7.17 -3.14
C SER A 57 -0.34 7.23 -4.68
N SER A 58 0.80 7.05 -5.35
CA SER A 58 0.85 6.93 -6.82
C SER A 58 0.03 5.75 -7.34
N GLN A 59 0.06 4.61 -6.64
CA GLN A 59 -0.73 3.43 -6.99
C GLN A 59 -2.21 3.68 -6.77
N ILE A 60 -2.59 4.31 -5.65
CA ILE A 60 -3.98 4.66 -5.35
C ILE A 60 -4.56 5.56 -6.43
N VAL A 61 -3.86 6.65 -6.77
CA VAL A 61 -4.27 7.59 -7.82
C VAL A 61 -4.37 6.90 -9.18
N GLY A 62 -3.37 6.08 -9.55
CA GLY A 62 -3.32 5.38 -10.82
C GLY A 62 -4.44 4.36 -10.98
N THR A 63 -4.63 3.50 -10.00
CA THR A 63 -5.68 2.48 -10.03
C THR A 63 -7.07 3.11 -10.05
N GLN A 64 -7.30 4.17 -9.27
CA GLN A 64 -8.57 4.88 -9.29
C GLN A 64 -8.82 5.56 -10.65
N ALA A 65 -7.80 6.13 -11.30
CA ALA A 65 -7.94 6.71 -12.62
C ALA A 65 -8.32 5.64 -13.66
N VAL A 66 -7.71 4.45 -13.61
CA VAL A 66 -8.08 3.31 -14.46
C VAL A 66 -9.53 2.93 -14.25
N PHE A 67 -9.98 2.76 -13.00
CA PHE A 67 -11.38 2.41 -12.72
C PHE A 67 -12.37 3.48 -13.20
N ASN A 68 -12.06 4.77 -13.02
CA ASN A 68 -12.91 5.86 -13.49
C ASN A 68 -13.16 5.77 -15.01
N VAL A 69 -12.11 5.46 -15.77
CA VAL A 69 -12.20 5.36 -17.24
C VAL A 69 -12.89 4.06 -17.66
N LEU A 70 -12.53 2.91 -17.05
CA LEU A 70 -13.13 1.62 -17.41
C LEU A 70 -14.62 1.54 -17.10
N MET A 71 -15.05 2.13 -15.97
CA MET A 71 -16.47 2.13 -15.57
C MET A 71 -17.30 3.20 -16.28
N GLY A 72 -16.66 4.11 -17.03
CA GLY A 72 -17.33 5.21 -17.72
C GLY A 72 -17.94 6.28 -16.79
N GLU A 73 -17.80 6.10 -15.47
CA GLU A 73 -18.27 7.02 -14.45
C GLU A 73 -17.24 7.14 -13.34
N ARG A 74 -16.90 8.40 -12.98
CA ARG A 74 -15.90 8.69 -11.96
C ARG A 74 -16.39 8.26 -10.59
N TYR A 75 -15.53 7.53 -9.85
CA TYR A 75 -15.79 7.01 -8.50
C TYR A 75 -17.07 6.15 -8.37
N LYS A 76 -17.52 5.52 -9.47
CA LYS A 76 -18.55 4.49 -9.40
C LYS A 76 -18.09 3.27 -8.62
N VAL A 77 -16.82 2.94 -8.79
CA VAL A 77 -16.09 1.95 -8.00
C VAL A 77 -14.89 2.64 -7.37
N ALA A 78 -14.76 2.56 -6.07
CA ALA A 78 -13.60 3.04 -5.32
C ALA A 78 -12.93 1.87 -4.60
N THR A 79 -11.60 1.77 -4.72
CA THR A 79 -10.82 0.74 -4.03
C THR A 79 -10.83 0.99 -2.52
N LYS A 80 -10.47 -0.04 -1.75
CA LYS A 80 -10.30 0.10 -0.31
C LYS A 80 -9.28 1.19 0.02
N GLU A 81 -8.16 1.21 -0.70
CA GLU A 81 -7.08 2.19 -0.50
C GLU A 81 -7.55 3.62 -0.81
N THR A 82 -8.38 3.81 -1.84
CA THR A 82 -9.00 5.12 -2.13
C THR A 82 -9.91 5.56 -0.99
N LYS A 83 -10.73 4.65 -0.44
CA LYS A 83 -11.59 4.93 0.71
C LYS A 83 -10.77 5.26 1.95
N ASP A 84 -9.73 4.48 2.22
CA ASP A 84 -8.83 4.69 3.35
C ASP A 84 -8.07 6.03 3.25
N LEU A 85 -7.68 6.45 2.04
CA LEU A 85 -7.07 7.76 1.83
C LEU A 85 -8.09 8.89 2.08
N LEU A 86 -9.30 8.78 1.55
CA LEU A 86 -10.37 9.77 1.76
C LEU A 86 -10.81 9.86 3.22
N SER A 87 -10.74 8.78 3.99
CA SER A 87 -11.03 8.75 5.44
C SER A 87 -9.87 9.24 6.33
N GLY A 88 -8.73 9.65 5.73
CA GLY A 88 -7.60 10.21 6.47
C GLY A 88 -6.63 9.18 7.07
N LYS A 89 -6.76 7.88 6.78
CA LYS A 89 -5.87 6.82 7.28
C LYS A 89 -4.43 6.92 6.76
N TYR A 90 -4.19 7.67 5.70
CA TYR A 90 -2.85 7.98 5.18
C TYR A 90 -2.31 9.33 5.69
N GLY A 91 -3.00 9.96 6.65
CA GLY A 91 -2.65 11.28 7.17
C GLY A 91 -3.21 12.43 6.33
N GLN A 92 -2.72 13.64 6.60
CA GLN A 92 -3.19 14.85 5.93
C GLN A 92 -2.60 14.97 4.52
N THR A 93 -3.45 15.41 3.58
CA THR A 93 -3.05 15.72 2.21
C THR A 93 -2.59 17.17 2.08
N VAL A 94 -1.87 17.48 0.98
CA VAL A 94 -1.31 18.82 0.73
C VAL A 94 -2.40 19.88 0.58
N LYS A 95 -3.53 19.50 -0.05
CA LYS A 95 -4.71 20.35 -0.22
C LYS A 95 -5.95 19.63 0.31
N PRO A 96 -7.03 20.37 0.60
CA PRO A 96 -8.30 19.74 0.93
C PRO A 96 -8.76 18.79 -0.19
N MET A 97 -9.25 17.62 0.19
CA MET A 97 -9.88 16.68 -0.73
C MET A 97 -11.23 17.22 -1.20
N ASN A 98 -11.67 16.77 -2.37
CA ASN A 98 -12.94 17.18 -2.96
C ASN A 98 -14.13 16.65 -2.13
N PRO A 99 -14.96 17.51 -1.52
CA PRO A 99 -16.06 17.09 -0.66
C PRO A 99 -17.12 16.26 -1.40
N ASP A 100 -17.36 16.54 -2.68
CA ASP A 100 -18.31 15.76 -3.49
C ASP A 100 -17.83 14.33 -3.70
N VAL A 101 -16.52 14.13 -3.84
CA VAL A 101 -15.93 12.80 -3.94
C VAL A 101 -15.97 12.07 -2.61
N ILE A 102 -15.68 12.75 -1.51
CA ILE A 102 -15.82 12.18 -0.16
C ILE A 102 -17.25 11.68 0.05
N LYS A 103 -18.23 12.54 -0.20
CA LYS A 103 -19.64 12.18 -0.08
C LYS A 103 -20.04 11.02 -0.99
N LYS A 104 -19.59 11.02 -2.24
CA LYS A 104 -19.89 9.94 -3.20
C LYS A 104 -19.32 8.59 -2.79
N VAL A 105 -18.11 8.57 -2.23
CA VAL A 105 -17.35 7.34 -1.94
C VAL A 105 -17.60 6.82 -0.53
N LEU A 106 -17.71 7.71 0.46
CA LEU A 106 -17.83 7.35 1.88
C LEU A 106 -19.26 7.55 2.43
N GLY A 107 -20.12 8.30 1.71
CA GLY A 107 -21.48 8.61 2.16
C GLY A 107 -21.63 10.01 2.76
N ASP A 108 -22.82 10.27 3.34
CA ASP A 108 -23.18 11.63 3.81
C ASP A 108 -22.53 12.04 5.12
N ASP A 109 -22.17 11.11 5.99
CA ASP A 109 -21.56 11.37 7.31
C ASP A 109 -20.36 10.44 7.56
N PRO A 110 -19.25 10.62 6.82
CA PRO A 110 -18.09 9.76 6.95
C PRO A 110 -17.28 10.09 8.21
N GLU A 111 -16.84 9.08 8.93
CA GLU A 111 -15.82 9.23 9.96
C GLU A 111 -14.47 9.54 9.31
N ILE A 112 -13.96 10.76 9.50
CA ILE A 112 -12.67 11.20 8.94
C ILE A 112 -11.66 11.36 10.07
N ILE A 113 -10.54 10.69 9.94
CA ILE A 113 -9.41 10.78 10.86
C ILE A 113 -8.67 12.09 10.61
N THR A 114 -8.60 12.95 11.63
CA THR A 114 -7.91 14.26 11.57
C THR A 114 -6.62 14.30 12.40
N CYS A 115 -6.43 13.34 13.30
CA CYS A 115 -5.19 13.15 14.05
C CYS A 115 -4.18 12.31 13.25
N ARG A 116 -2.99 12.12 13.80
CA ARG A 116 -2.00 11.19 13.23
C ARG A 116 -2.55 9.75 13.34
N PRO A 117 -2.70 9.00 12.24
CA PRO A 117 -3.28 7.66 12.30
C PRO A 117 -2.55 6.69 13.23
N ALA A 118 -1.21 6.84 13.37
CA ALA A 118 -0.42 6.01 14.27
C ALA A 118 -0.81 6.18 15.75
N ASP A 119 -1.39 7.33 16.14
CA ASP A 119 -1.81 7.56 17.52
C ASP A 119 -3.09 6.78 17.88
N LEU A 120 -3.76 6.21 16.88
CA LEU A 120 -4.93 5.34 17.04
C LEU A 120 -4.59 3.86 17.17
N ILE A 121 -3.33 3.50 16.94
CA ILE A 121 -2.84 2.12 17.04
C ILE A 121 -2.41 1.89 18.50
N PRO A 122 -2.99 0.90 19.20
CA PRO A 122 -2.55 0.56 20.55
C PRO A 122 -1.13 -0.02 20.53
N ASP A 123 -0.46 0.07 21.68
CA ASP A 123 0.86 -0.57 21.87
C ASP A 123 0.70 -2.10 21.79
N GLU A 124 1.39 -2.73 20.83
CA GLU A 124 1.23 -4.15 20.52
C GLU A 124 2.41 -5.02 20.97
N LEU A 125 3.57 -4.42 21.27
CA LEU A 125 4.82 -5.18 21.54
C LEU A 125 4.68 -6.19 22.68
N ASP A 126 4.01 -5.83 23.78
CA ASP A 126 3.84 -6.72 24.93
C ASP A 126 2.94 -7.93 24.59
N THR A 127 1.92 -7.69 23.76
CA THR A 127 1.03 -8.76 23.27
C THR A 127 1.77 -9.69 22.33
N LEU A 128 2.48 -9.12 21.34
CA LEU A 128 3.27 -9.87 20.37
C LEU A 128 4.40 -10.67 21.03
N ARG A 129 5.04 -10.12 22.08
CA ARG A 129 6.04 -10.84 22.86
C ARG A 129 5.47 -12.10 23.51
N LYS A 130 4.25 -12.03 24.04
CA LYS A 130 3.58 -13.20 24.63
C LYS A 130 3.19 -14.23 23.55
N GLU A 131 2.72 -13.76 22.40
CA GLU A 131 2.33 -14.66 21.29
C GLU A 131 3.50 -15.45 20.72
N CYS A 132 4.68 -14.85 20.62
CA CYS A 132 5.88 -15.49 20.07
C CYS A 132 6.89 -15.95 21.13
N GLU A 133 6.52 -15.96 22.43
CA GLU A 133 7.40 -16.25 23.56
C GLU A 133 8.22 -17.55 23.37
N GLN A 134 7.60 -18.59 22.82
CA GLN A 134 8.25 -19.88 22.62
C GLN A 134 9.41 -19.86 21.60
N TRP A 135 9.52 -18.83 20.78
CA TRP A 135 10.55 -18.71 19.73
C TRP A 135 11.57 -17.58 19.99
N ILE A 136 11.34 -16.74 21.02
CA ILE A 136 12.20 -15.59 21.32
C ILE A 136 13.53 -16.06 21.87
N GLN A 137 14.63 -15.63 21.23
CA GLN A 137 16.00 -15.75 21.71
C GLN A 137 16.64 -14.37 21.93
N GLN A 138 16.12 -13.33 21.28
CA GLN A 138 16.57 -11.95 21.37
C GLN A 138 15.40 -10.98 21.12
N ASP A 139 15.53 -9.72 21.52
CA ASP A 139 14.46 -8.74 21.43
C ASP A 139 14.02 -8.45 19.99
N GLU A 140 14.94 -8.54 19.03
CA GLU A 140 14.68 -8.36 17.60
C GLU A 140 13.74 -9.43 17.03
N ASP A 141 13.61 -10.58 17.67
CA ASP A 141 12.68 -11.64 17.24
C ASP A 141 11.23 -11.17 17.37
N VAL A 142 10.91 -10.38 18.40
CA VAL A 142 9.58 -9.79 18.56
C VAL A 142 9.26 -8.83 17.42
N LEU A 143 10.24 -8.02 17.00
CA LEU A 143 10.09 -7.10 15.89
C LEU A 143 9.93 -7.83 14.56
N SER A 144 10.68 -8.91 14.36
CA SER A 144 10.58 -9.78 13.19
C SER A 144 9.21 -10.42 13.10
N TYR A 145 8.69 -10.90 14.24
CA TYR A 145 7.34 -11.46 14.34
C TYR A 145 6.26 -10.39 14.08
N ALA A 146 6.42 -9.18 14.64
CA ALA A 146 5.50 -8.07 14.42
C ALA A 146 5.36 -7.69 12.95
N LEU A 147 6.47 -7.67 12.21
CA LEU A 147 6.51 -7.25 10.82
C LEU A 147 6.10 -8.37 9.85
N PHE A 148 6.51 -9.61 10.11
CA PHE A 148 6.36 -10.74 9.19
C PHE A 148 6.06 -12.05 9.95
N PRO A 149 4.89 -12.18 10.62
CA PRO A 149 4.64 -13.26 11.56
C PRO A 149 4.83 -14.66 10.97
N GLN A 150 4.34 -14.92 9.77
CA GLN A 150 4.47 -16.23 9.12
C GLN A 150 5.92 -16.58 8.79
N VAL A 151 6.64 -15.66 8.15
CA VAL A 151 8.04 -15.84 7.75
C VAL A 151 8.95 -15.95 8.98
N ALA A 152 8.70 -15.13 10.01
CA ALA A 152 9.46 -15.16 11.25
C ALA A 152 9.35 -16.54 11.94
N VAL A 153 8.14 -17.10 12.07
CA VAL A 153 7.94 -18.41 12.68
C VAL A 153 8.64 -19.52 11.90
N GLU A 154 8.59 -19.50 10.57
CA GLU A 154 9.33 -20.46 9.74
C GLU A 154 10.85 -20.35 9.95
N PHE A 155 11.35 -19.11 9.99
CA PHE A 155 12.78 -18.85 10.26
C PHE A 155 13.18 -19.32 11.68
N PHE A 156 12.38 -19.05 12.70
CA PHE A 156 12.67 -19.45 14.07
C PHE A 156 12.76 -20.98 14.20
N LYS A 157 11.84 -21.70 13.61
CA LYS A 157 11.88 -23.17 13.55
C LYS A 157 13.13 -23.70 12.85
N TYR A 158 13.53 -23.05 11.73
CA TYR A 158 14.73 -23.41 11.01
C TYR A 158 15.98 -23.13 11.84
N ARG A 159 16.08 -21.99 12.50
CA ARG A 159 17.17 -21.61 13.41
C ARG A 159 17.34 -22.60 14.54
N ASP A 160 16.24 -22.98 15.21
CA ASP A 160 16.26 -23.95 16.31
C ASP A 160 16.72 -25.33 15.84
N CYS A 161 16.32 -25.75 14.67
CA CYS A 161 16.77 -27.01 14.07
C CYS A 161 18.28 -27.01 13.80
N LEU A 162 18.84 -25.90 13.31
CA LEU A 162 20.29 -25.76 13.07
C LEU A 162 21.10 -25.80 14.38
N LEU A 163 20.64 -25.12 15.42
CA LEU A 163 21.30 -25.11 16.73
C LEU A 163 21.33 -26.53 17.33
N TYR A 164 20.22 -27.25 17.25
CA TYR A 164 20.14 -28.63 17.75
C TYR A 164 21.09 -29.58 16.99
N THR A 165 21.27 -29.39 15.68
CA THR A 165 22.18 -30.24 14.90
C THR A 165 23.67 -29.90 15.13
N SER A 166 24.02 -28.65 15.48
CA SER A 166 25.39 -28.26 15.80
C SER A 166 25.80 -28.77 17.20
N ASP A 167 24.94 -28.66 18.21
CA ASP A 167 25.20 -29.18 19.54
C ASP A 167 25.38 -30.71 19.55
N ALA A 168 24.58 -31.43 18.75
CA ALA A 168 24.72 -32.88 18.62
C ALA A 168 26.03 -33.30 17.91
N ALA A 169 26.65 -32.43 17.10
CA ALA A 169 27.92 -32.70 16.46
C ALA A 169 29.12 -32.47 17.43
N ASP A 170 29.01 -31.50 18.33
CA ASP A 170 30.06 -31.20 19.33
C ASP A 170 30.12 -32.30 20.44
N ASP A 171 29.00 -32.90 20.81
CA ASP A 171 28.93 -34.02 21.76
C ASP A 171 29.55 -35.33 21.24
N LEU A 172 29.80 -35.42 19.91
CA LEU A 172 30.46 -36.59 19.32
C LEU A 172 32.00 -36.50 19.22
N ILE A 173 32.59 -35.39 19.62
CA ILE A 173 34.03 -35.11 19.55
C ILE A 173 34.67 -35.00 20.94
N GLY A 174 33.92 -35.24 22.02
CA GLY A 174 34.38 -35.31 23.41
C GLY A 174 34.90 -36.67 23.85
#